data_ab7be6dfe867ee0adfe3aa88f18235e4
#
_entry.id   ab7be6dfe867ee0adfe3aa88f18235e4
#
_cell.length_a   1.000
_cell.length_b   1.000
_cell.length_c   1.000
_cell.angle_alpha   90.00
_cell.angle_beta   90.00
_cell.angle_gamma   90.00
#
_symmetry.space_group_name_H-M   'P 1'
#
loop_
_entity.id
_entity.type
_entity.pdbx_description
1 polymer ?
#
loop_
_entity_poly.entity_id
_entity_poly.type
_entity_poly.pdbx_seq_one_letter_code
_entity_poly.pdbx_strand_id
1 'polypeptide(L)'
;MPLKTDTQKWEASILRMDEDHFFDIIHAYFGEIETPFNKHKLLEKLSYFLLNEDTQKSIVNALSYADIRLLSTIHYLKAPTVSTIVDTFDVYLSEIKKKLINLEERLLIYRETDSENYTKVQYSINPLLLDSLLHLLGKSLFLPYEKLEKPTSIEPLLTPVFFSSFYSYISNNTDIFKKDGKCKKKITDSLFAIFPALKDNEEVIELIFDCFVNLKLIKKYENEVIIIEEHWKKFASLSHFEKLIYLCVAGIFYTEECPINPAEILSELLSNLKEGAWYDARDINIALFLIYKKHLEVSESISPNINYTFFNAFRYLSEYYNESIGILDIAEKFGLLIRKKNLLEFNEYFRNLEEDEKPLII
;
A
#
# COMPACT_ATOMS: atom_id res chain seq x y z
N MET A 1 30.20 12.82 16.92
CA MET A 1 29.58 12.17 18.10
C MET A 1 29.19 10.77 17.70
N PRO A 2 29.40 9.72 18.51
CA PRO A 2 28.87 8.41 18.20
C PRO A 2 27.35 8.48 18.13
N LEU A 3 26.74 7.85 17.11
CA LEU A 3 25.30 7.74 16.96
C LEU A 3 24.73 7.06 18.22
N LYS A 4 23.73 7.68 18.85
CA LYS A 4 23.01 7.09 19.96
C LYS A 4 22.25 5.87 19.48
N THR A 5 22.25 4.79 20.26
CA THR A 5 21.36 3.66 20.02
C THR A 5 19.89 4.10 20.21
N ASP A 6 18.93 3.40 19.61
CA ASP A 6 17.51 3.74 19.75
C ASP A 6 17.07 3.69 21.22
N THR A 7 17.60 2.76 22.01
CA THR A 7 17.35 2.72 23.46
C THR A 7 17.83 4.01 24.15
N GLN A 8 19.02 4.51 23.81
CA GLN A 8 19.53 5.76 24.38
C GLN A 8 18.70 6.98 23.95
N LYS A 9 18.13 6.95 22.75
CA LYS A 9 17.21 8.00 22.30
C LYS A 9 15.91 7.97 23.09
N TRP A 10 15.33 6.79 23.28
CA TRP A 10 14.16 6.59 24.11
C TRP A 10 14.37 7.04 25.54
N GLU A 11 15.44 6.59 26.21
CA GLU A 11 15.80 7.01 27.57
C GLU A 11 15.94 8.53 27.67
N ALA A 12 16.63 9.15 26.70
CA ALA A 12 16.80 10.59 26.66
C ALA A 12 15.46 11.33 26.45
N SER A 13 14.54 10.75 25.69
CA SER A 13 13.19 11.30 25.49
C SER A 13 12.39 11.28 26.80
N ILE A 14 12.39 10.16 27.51
CA ILE A 14 11.69 10.01 28.80
C ILE A 14 12.27 10.97 29.85
N LEU A 15 13.60 11.10 29.96
CA LEU A 15 14.23 12.01 30.89
C LEU A 15 13.98 13.49 30.60
N ARG A 16 13.68 13.84 29.35
CA ARG A 16 13.33 15.22 28.93
C ARG A 16 11.85 15.56 29.11
N MET A 17 11.02 14.57 29.43
CA MET A 17 9.61 14.85 29.73
C MET A 17 9.48 15.84 30.87
N ASP A 18 8.42 16.63 30.80
CA ASP A 18 8.00 17.46 31.93
C ASP A 18 7.87 16.61 33.19
N GLU A 19 8.22 17.20 34.35
CA GLU A 19 8.34 16.44 35.58
C GLU A 19 7.00 15.85 36.03
N ASP A 20 5.92 16.64 35.92
CA ASP A 20 4.59 16.17 36.27
C ASP A 20 4.16 15.01 35.38
N HIS A 21 4.35 15.12 34.08
CA HIS A 21 3.99 14.07 33.13
C HIS A 21 4.84 12.78 33.34
N PHE A 22 6.13 12.93 33.63
CA PHE A 22 6.97 11.78 33.96
C PHE A 22 6.45 11.06 35.22
N PHE A 23 6.07 11.80 36.26
CA PHE A 23 5.54 11.21 37.48
C PHE A 23 4.17 10.60 37.28
N ASP A 24 3.30 11.18 36.48
CA ASP A 24 2.00 10.57 36.12
C ASP A 24 2.19 9.19 35.49
N ILE A 25 3.14 9.04 34.57
CA ILE A 25 3.48 7.75 33.98
C ILE A 25 4.01 6.79 35.05
N ILE A 26 4.97 7.21 35.88
CA ILE A 26 5.56 6.34 36.92
C ILE A 26 4.50 5.91 37.93
N HIS A 27 3.61 6.81 38.36
CA HIS A 27 2.51 6.49 39.26
C HIS A 27 1.52 5.51 38.63
N ALA A 28 1.23 5.66 37.33
CA ALA A 28 0.34 4.73 36.62
C ALA A 28 0.89 3.29 36.61
N TYR A 29 2.22 3.12 36.51
CA TYR A 29 2.85 1.80 36.44
C TYR A 29 3.25 1.22 37.80
N PHE A 30 3.63 2.03 38.76
CA PHE A 30 4.22 1.59 40.03
C PHE A 30 3.46 2.02 41.30
N GLY A 31 2.43 2.87 41.16
CA GLY A 31 1.73 3.44 42.32
C GLY A 31 2.55 4.51 43.03
N GLU A 32 2.40 4.64 44.35
CA GLU A 32 3.11 5.63 45.15
C GLU A 32 4.63 5.41 45.12
N ILE A 33 5.37 6.51 45.05
CA ILE A 33 6.82 6.50 44.96
C ILE A 33 7.40 6.98 46.29
N GLU A 34 8.35 6.21 46.82
CA GLU A 34 9.11 6.61 48.02
C GLU A 34 10.01 7.81 47.74
N THR A 35 9.97 8.79 48.63
CA THR A 35 10.86 9.96 48.57
C THR A 35 12.04 9.79 49.51
N PRO A 36 13.27 10.22 49.13
CA PRO A 36 13.63 10.94 47.89
C PRO A 36 13.79 10.00 46.71
N PHE A 37 13.30 10.44 45.54
CA PHE A 37 13.40 9.68 44.30
C PHE A 37 14.58 10.11 43.42
N ASN A 38 15.03 9.21 42.57
CA ASN A 38 16.01 9.48 41.51
C ASN A 38 15.43 9.11 40.16
N LYS A 39 15.28 10.10 39.28
CA LYS A 39 14.65 9.94 37.95
C LYS A 39 15.33 8.83 37.11
N HIS A 40 16.66 8.70 37.17
CA HIS A 40 17.38 7.65 36.48
C HIS A 40 17.11 6.26 37.04
N LYS A 41 16.98 6.10 38.35
CA LYS A 41 16.65 4.82 38.99
C LYS A 41 15.18 4.41 38.66
N LEU A 42 14.28 5.37 38.60
CA LEU A 42 12.91 5.13 38.18
C LEU A 42 12.84 4.70 36.72
N LEU A 43 13.62 5.31 35.84
CA LEU A 43 13.72 4.91 34.43
C LEU A 43 14.32 3.50 34.29
N GLU A 44 15.35 3.17 35.05
CA GLU A 44 15.92 1.82 35.08
C GLU A 44 14.86 0.78 35.52
N LYS A 45 14.11 1.06 36.58
CA LYS A 45 13.02 0.22 37.05
C LYS A 45 11.93 0.05 35.97
N LEU A 46 11.59 1.15 35.27
CA LEU A 46 10.64 1.13 34.17
C LEU A 46 11.13 0.27 32.99
N SER A 47 12.42 0.38 32.65
CA SER A 47 13.03 -0.44 31.60
C SER A 47 12.98 -1.94 31.93
N TYR A 48 13.31 -2.33 33.15
CA TYR A 48 13.18 -3.74 33.59
C TYR A 48 11.74 -4.22 33.55
N PHE A 49 10.77 -3.39 33.95
CA PHE A 49 9.36 -3.72 33.88
C PHE A 49 8.89 -3.96 32.45
N LEU A 50 9.28 -3.10 31.50
CA LEU A 50 8.92 -3.21 30.08
C LEU A 50 9.62 -4.38 29.38
N LEU A 51 10.78 -4.81 29.84
CA LEU A 51 11.50 -5.99 29.33
C LEU A 51 10.97 -7.32 29.87
N ASN A 52 10.08 -7.29 30.88
CA ASN A 52 9.49 -8.50 31.41
C ASN A 52 8.50 -9.12 30.40
N GLU A 53 8.64 -10.41 30.11
CA GLU A 53 7.82 -11.12 29.10
C GLU A 53 6.31 -11.08 29.39
N ASP A 54 5.90 -11.20 30.65
CA ASP A 54 4.48 -11.18 31.01
C ASP A 54 3.89 -9.78 30.84
N THR A 55 4.68 -8.74 31.14
CA THR A 55 4.34 -7.34 30.86
C THR A 55 4.17 -7.10 29.37
N GLN A 56 5.13 -7.56 28.56
CA GLN A 56 5.07 -7.43 27.11
C GLN A 56 3.85 -8.12 26.53
N LYS A 57 3.55 -9.37 26.95
CA LYS A 57 2.35 -10.08 26.54
C LYS A 57 1.07 -9.34 26.93
N SER A 58 1.03 -8.77 28.13
CA SER A 58 -0.12 -7.98 28.59
C SER A 58 -0.31 -6.72 27.76
N ILE A 59 0.78 -5.99 27.46
CA ILE A 59 0.75 -4.81 26.59
C ILE A 59 0.24 -5.18 25.20
N VAL A 60 0.78 -6.23 24.59
CA VAL A 60 0.38 -6.71 23.25
C VAL A 60 -1.09 -7.07 23.20
N ASN A 61 -1.58 -7.81 24.22
CA ASN A 61 -2.99 -8.22 24.31
C ASN A 61 -3.96 -7.04 24.54
N ALA A 62 -3.48 -5.93 25.08
CA ALA A 62 -4.27 -4.72 25.34
C ALA A 62 -4.33 -3.76 24.14
N LEU A 63 -3.65 -4.08 23.01
CA LEU A 63 -3.67 -3.24 21.82
C LEU A 63 -4.98 -3.38 21.05
N SER A 64 -5.61 -2.25 20.78
CA SER A 64 -6.72 -2.19 19.84
C SER A 64 -6.23 -2.27 18.39
N TYR A 65 -7.15 -2.62 17.49
CA TYR A 65 -6.90 -2.56 16.05
C TYR A 65 -6.34 -1.20 15.59
N ALA A 66 -6.90 -0.11 16.11
CA ALA A 66 -6.46 1.25 15.79
C ALA A 66 -5.04 1.55 16.29
N ASP A 67 -4.67 1.02 17.48
CA ASP A 67 -3.32 1.15 18.02
C ASP A 67 -2.31 0.43 17.12
N ILE A 68 -2.58 -0.82 16.78
CA ILE A 68 -1.71 -1.64 15.94
C ILE A 68 -1.51 -0.97 14.59
N ARG A 69 -2.56 -0.43 14.00
CA ARG A 69 -2.50 0.26 12.72
C ARG A 69 -1.64 1.53 12.77
N LEU A 70 -1.78 2.33 13.83
CA LEU A 70 -0.97 3.53 14.02
C LEU A 70 0.50 3.17 14.29
N LEU A 71 0.76 2.16 15.13
CA LEU A 71 2.11 1.65 15.37
C LEU A 71 2.77 1.13 14.09
N SER A 72 2.03 0.38 13.27
CA SER A 72 2.52 -0.09 11.96
C SER A 72 2.90 1.06 11.04
N THR A 73 2.06 2.10 11.01
CA THR A 73 2.35 3.31 10.22
C THR A 73 3.63 4.00 10.70
N ILE A 74 3.81 4.16 12.02
CA ILE A 74 5.02 4.72 12.59
C ILE A 74 6.26 3.87 12.26
N HIS A 75 6.11 2.54 12.30
CA HIS A 75 7.19 1.61 11.97
C HIS A 75 7.61 1.71 10.49
N TYR A 76 6.65 1.73 9.58
CA TYR A 76 6.92 1.79 8.14
C TYR A 76 7.43 3.15 7.68
N LEU A 77 6.96 4.24 8.27
CA LEU A 77 7.39 5.60 7.93
C LEU A 77 8.69 6.03 8.62
N LYS A 78 9.28 5.19 9.46
CA LYS A 78 10.55 5.44 10.17
C LYS A 78 10.62 6.85 10.77
N ALA A 79 10.11 6.99 11.96
CA ALA A 79 10.04 8.26 12.69
C ALA A 79 9.27 9.39 11.96
N PRO A 80 7.98 9.16 11.60
CA PRO A 80 7.17 10.16 10.93
C PRO A 80 6.83 11.34 11.84
N THR A 81 6.58 12.51 11.22
CA THR A 81 5.97 13.65 11.91
C THR A 81 4.45 13.47 12.02
N VAL A 82 3.80 14.26 12.89
CA VAL A 82 2.33 14.26 12.98
C VAL A 82 1.67 14.55 11.63
N SER A 83 2.22 15.51 10.86
CA SER A 83 1.68 15.84 9.53
C SER A 83 1.75 14.67 8.59
N THR A 84 2.87 13.94 8.55
CA THR A 84 3.02 12.75 7.71
C THR A 84 2.00 11.66 8.09
N ILE A 85 1.74 11.46 9.40
CA ILE A 85 0.74 10.51 9.86
C ILE A 85 -0.68 10.95 9.46
N VAL A 86 -1.02 12.23 9.66
CA VAL A 86 -2.31 12.82 9.27
C VAL A 86 -2.56 12.63 7.78
N ASP A 87 -1.54 12.97 6.96
CA ASP A 87 -1.62 12.81 5.50
C ASP A 87 -1.84 11.35 5.08
N THR A 88 -1.27 10.40 5.84
CA THR A 88 -1.42 8.96 5.55
C THR A 88 -2.82 8.45 5.86
N PHE A 89 -3.43 8.90 6.95
CA PHE A 89 -4.75 8.42 7.40
C PHE A 89 -5.93 9.21 6.84
N ASP A 90 -5.67 10.38 6.26
CA ASP A 90 -6.70 11.32 5.79
C ASP A 90 -7.76 11.61 6.88
N VAL A 91 -7.30 11.90 8.11
CA VAL A 91 -8.13 12.20 9.27
C VAL A 91 -7.76 13.53 9.91
N TYR A 92 -8.62 14.05 10.77
CA TYR A 92 -8.35 15.32 11.45
C TYR A 92 -7.13 15.23 12.39
N LEU A 93 -6.29 16.27 12.34
CA LEU A 93 -5.10 16.41 13.19
C LEU A 93 -5.41 16.19 14.68
N SER A 94 -6.55 16.67 15.17
CA SER A 94 -6.96 16.52 16.57
C SER A 94 -7.18 15.06 16.98
N GLU A 95 -7.64 14.24 16.04
CA GLU A 95 -7.91 12.82 16.27
C GLU A 95 -6.62 12.02 16.37
N ILE A 96 -5.70 12.25 15.44
CA ILE A 96 -4.36 11.63 15.47
C ILE A 96 -3.59 12.05 16.72
N LYS A 97 -3.61 13.35 17.09
CA LYS A 97 -2.92 13.83 18.30
C LYS A 97 -3.40 13.10 19.56
N LYS A 98 -4.71 12.92 19.74
CA LYS A 98 -5.25 12.17 20.88
C LYS A 98 -4.76 10.72 20.93
N LYS A 99 -4.72 10.05 19.77
CA LYS A 99 -4.21 8.66 19.67
C LYS A 99 -2.72 8.60 19.97
N LEU A 100 -1.92 9.53 19.44
CA LEU A 100 -0.47 9.57 19.70
C LEU A 100 -0.18 9.83 21.19
N ILE A 101 -0.89 10.74 21.84
CA ILE A 101 -0.75 10.98 23.28
C ILE A 101 -1.05 9.71 24.06
N ASN A 102 -2.14 9.01 23.75
CA ASN A 102 -2.49 7.75 24.41
C ASN A 102 -1.41 6.67 24.23
N LEU A 103 -0.85 6.52 23.03
CA LEU A 103 0.24 5.58 22.78
C LEU A 103 1.53 5.96 23.53
N GLU A 104 1.81 7.26 23.68
CA GLU A 104 2.94 7.78 24.42
C GLU A 104 2.80 7.55 25.93
N GLU A 105 1.62 7.84 26.51
CA GLU A 105 1.29 7.56 27.93
C GLU A 105 1.40 6.05 28.25
N ARG A 106 1.09 5.19 27.28
CA ARG A 106 1.26 3.75 27.36
C ARG A 106 2.68 3.28 27.04
N LEU A 107 3.63 4.19 26.85
CA LEU A 107 5.04 3.93 26.53
C LEU A 107 5.25 3.07 25.26
N LEU A 108 4.30 3.04 24.36
CA LEU A 108 4.40 2.30 23.10
C LEU A 108 5.25 3.05 22.06
N ILE A 109 5.22 4.37 22.12
CA ILE A 109 5.97 5.29 21.27
C ILE A 109 6.66 6.36 22.12
N TYR A 110 7.62 7.05 21.51
CA TYR A 110 8.28 8.22 22.11
C TYR A 110 8.52 9.29 21.06
N ARG A 111 8.72 10.53 21.53
CA ARG A 111 9.03 11.68 20.67
C ARG A 111 10.54 11.83 20.51
N GLU A 112 10.98 11.90 19.25
CA GLU A 112 12.30 12.41 18.92
C GLU A 112 12.20 13.86 18.46
N THR A 113 13.08 14.70 18.98
CA THR A 113 13.29 16.06 18.45
C THR A 113 14.48 16.00 17.52
N ASP A 114 14.32 16.42 16.27
CA ASP A 114 15.41 16.60 15.34
C ASP A 114 16.44 17.57 15.97
N SER A 115 17.71 17.17 16.04
CA SER A 115 18.77 17.98 16.62
C SER A 115 19.02 19.28 15.86
N GLU A 116 18.64 19.34 14.59
CA GLU A 116 18.80 20.52 13.73
C GLU A 116 17.52 21.39 13.65
N ASN A 117 16.37 20.82 13.96
CA ASN A 117 15.10 21.53 13.85
C ASN A 117 14.11 21.14 14.95
N TYR A 118 14.17 21.84 16.07
CA TYR A 118 13.32 21.63 17.25
C TYR A 118 11.80 21.73 16.99
N THR A 119 11.39 22.19 15.81
CA THR A 119 9.97 22.30 15.43
C THR A 119 9.40 21.02 14.82
N LYS A 120 10.26 20.05 14.40
CA LYS A 120 9.83 18.78 13.83
C LYS A 120 9.90 17.67 14.86
N VAL A 121 8.81 17.45 15.57
CA VAL A 121 8.65 16.31 16.46
C VAL A 121 8.36 15.07 15.62
N GLN A 122 9.21 14.06 15.75
CA GLN A 122 9.04 12.74 15.14
C GLN A 122 8.61 11.72 16.20
N TYR A 123 7.93 10.66 15.77
CA TYR A 123 7.47 9.59 16.64
C TYR A 123 8.16 8.28 16.26
N SER A 124 8.69 7.60 17.27
CA SER A 124 9.34 6.29 17.10
C SER A 124 8.73 5.28 18.07
N ILE A 125 8.76 4.01 17.69
CA ILE A 125 8.30 2.92 18.57
C ILE A 125 9.34 2.73 19.69
N ASN A 126 8.84 2.45 20.88
CA ASN A 126 9.70 2.12 22.02
C ASN A 126 10.57 0.89 21.69
N PRO A 127 11.91 1.03 21.65
CA PRO A 127 12.81 -0.06 21.27
C PRO A 127 12.76 -1.26 22.23
N LEU A 128 12.37 -1.06 23.50
CA LEU A 128 12.22 -2.15 24.47
C LEU A 128 11.03 -3.07 24.16
N LEU A 129 10.03 -2.59 23.40
CA LEU A 129 8.84 -3.31 23.03
C LEU A 129 8.85 -3.77 21.57
N LEU A 130 9.81 -3.29 20.77
CA LEU A 130 9.80 -3.49 19.32
C LEU A 130 9.73 -4.97 18.94
N ASP A 131 10.57 -5.82 19.54
CA ASP A 131 10.64 -7.25 19.21
C ASP A 131 9.31 -7.96 19.48
N SER A 132 8.63 -7.62 20.57
CA SER A 132 7.31 -8.20 20.92
C SER A 132 6.20 -7.69 20.01
N LEU A 133 6.36 -6.51 19.41
CA LEU A 133 5.40 -5.89 18.49
C LEU A 133 5.60 -6.30 17.03
N LEU A 134 6.81 -6.65 16.59
CA LEU A 134 7.15 -6.90 15.18
C LEU A 134 6.21 -7.87 14.49
N HIS A 135 5.78 -8.94 15.18
CA HIS A 135 4.86 -9.93 14.60
C HIS A 135 3.46 -9.37 14.30
N LEU A 136 3.08 -8.27 14.97
CA LEU A 136 1.84 -7.54 14.70
C LEU A 136 2.04 -6.48 13.61
N LEU A 137 3.16 -5.74 13.68
CA LEU A 137 3.39 -4.59 12.82
C LEU A 137 3.47 -4.95 11.34
N GLY A 138 4.15 -6.06 10.99
CA GLY A 138 4.25 -6.51 9.60
C GLY A 138 2.94 -7.03 9.03
N LYS A 139 2.06 -7.60 9.85
CA LYS A 139 0.78 -8.20 9.42
C LYS A 139 -0.39 -7.25 9.51
N SER A 140 -0.28 -6.17 10.24
CA SER A 140 -1.39 -5.30 10.61
C SER A 140 -1.77 -4.30 9.53
N LEU A 141 -0.89 -4.02 8.56
CA LEU A 141 -1.27 -3.28 7.36
C LEU A 141 -2.33 -4.03 6.55
N PHE A 142 -2.38 -5.37 6.73
CA PHE A 142 -3.24 -6.30 6.01
C PHE A 142 -4.18 -7.04 6.98
N LEU A 143 -4.74 -6.35 7.95
CA LEU A 143 -5.72 -6.96 8.85
C LEU A 143 -7.05 -7.10 8.12
N PRO A 144 -7.59 -8.33 7.98
CA PRO A 144 -8.87 -8.53 7.33
C PRO A 144 -9.99 -7.90 8.16
N TYR A 145 -10.93 -7.26 7.49
CA TYR A 145 -12.17 -6.79 8.09
C TYR A 145 -13.08 -7.97 8.45
N GLU A 146 -13.17 -8.92 7.53
CA GLU A 146 -14.00 -10.10 7.68
C GLU A 146 -13.29 -11.30 7.06
N LYS A 147 -13.41 -12.46 7.68
CA LYS A 147 -12.90 -13.73 7.14
C LYS A 147 -14.07 -14.53 6.56
N LEU A 148 -13.91 -14.97 5.33
CA LEU A 148 -14.89 -15.79 4.63
C LEU A 148 -14.67 -17.28 4.89
N GLU A 149 -15.77 -18.03 4.99
CA GLU A 149 -15.73 -19.51 5.02
C GLU A 149 -15.30 -20.08 3.66
N LYS A 150 -15.69 -19.41 2.58
CA LYS A 150 -15.31 -19.77 1.20
C LYS A 150 -14.78 -18.55 0.47
N PRO A 151 -13.52 -18.61 0.01
CA PRO A 151 -12.93 -17.57 -0.82
C PRO A 151 -13.69 -17.43 -2.15
N THR A 152 -13.76 -16.22 -2.66
CA THR A 152 -14.40 -15.95 -3.93
C THR A 152 -13.40 -16.16 -5.07
N SER A 153 -13.76 -17.00 -6.04
CA SER A 153 -12.96 -17.24 -7.26
C SER A 153 -13.82 -16.93 -8.48
N ILE A 154 -13.43 -15.90 -9.23
CA ILE A 154 -14.13 -15.46 -10.43
C ILE A 154 -13.12 -15.41 -11.58
N GLU A 155 -13.45 -16.04 -12.70
CA GLU A 155 -12.61 -15.94 -13.91
C GLU A 155 -12.49 -14.46 -14.32
N PRO A 156 -11.24 -13.95 -14.49
CA PRO A 156 -11.04 -12.55 -14.84
C PRO A 156 -11.52 -12.28 -16.28
N LEU A 157 -11.92 -11.03 -16.50
CA LEU A 157 -12.38 -10.57 -17.82
C LEU A 157 -11.31 -10.77 -18.91
N LEU A 158 -10.05 -10.53 -18.56
CA LEU A 158 -8.90 -10.67 -19.46
C LEU A 158 -8.22 -12.02 -19.22
N THR A 159 -8.73 -13.07 -19.84
CA THR A 159 -8.15 -14.44 -19.76
C THR A 159 -6.82 -14.53 -20.51
N PRO A 160 -6.00 -15.58 -20.31
CA PRO A 160 -4.80 -15.81 -21.11
C PRO A 160 -5.09 -15.85 -22.62
N VAL A 161 -6.19 -16.46 -23.01
CA VAL A 161 -6.64 -16.54 -24.42
C VAL A 161 -7.02 -15.16 -24.97
N PHE A 162 -7.50 -14.26 -24.12
CA PHE A 162 -7.80 -12.88 -24.53
C PHE A 162 -6.59 -12.21 -25.17
N PHE A 163 -5.42 -12.29 -24.54
CA PHE A 163 -4.22 -11.58 -25.02
C PHE A 163 -3.75 -12.07 -26.40
N SER A 164 -3.74 -13.38 -26.61
CA SER A 164 -3.36 -13.96 -27.92
C SER A 164 -4.37 -13.63 -29.01
N SER A 165 -5.67 -13.71 -28.71
CA SER A 165 -6.73 -13.39 -29.65
C SER A 165 -6.79 -11.89 -29.95
N PHE A 166 -6.55 -11.05 -28.96
CA PHE A 166 -6.50 -9.59 -29.13
C PHE A 166 -5.28 -9.18 -29.98
N TYR A 167 -4.11 -9.77 -29.74
CA TYR A 167 -2.93 -9.58 -30.59
C TYR A 167 -3.23 -9.95 -32.04
N SER A 168 -3.79 -11.14 -32.28
CA SER A 168 -4.18 -11.57 -33.61
C SER A 168 -5.19 -10.63 -34.27
N TYR A 169 -6.14 -10.13 -33.50
CA TYR A 169 -7.14 -9.18 -33.99
C TYR A 169 -6.51 -7.86 -34.44
N ILE A 170 -5.66 -7.23 -33.61
CA ILE A 170 -5.03 -5.95 -33.96
C ILE A 170 -3.99 -6.09 -35.05
N SER A 171 -3.32 -7.25 -35.17
CA SER A 171 -2.38 -7.55 -36.28
C SER A 171 -3.08 -7.54 -37.65
N ASN A 172 -4.37 -7.92 -37.69
CA ASN A 172 -5.15 -7.98 -38.91
C ASN A 172 -6.02 -6.73 -39.14
N ASN A 173 -6.15 -5.83 -38.15
CA ASN A 173 -6.99 -4.66 -38.19
C ASN A 173 -6.24 -3.47 -37.63
N THR A 174 -5.53 -2.75 -38.48
CA THR A 174 -4.71 -1.60 -38.02
C THR A 174 -5.50 -0.31 -37.89
N ASP A 175 -6.53 -0.08 -38.70
CA ASP A 175 -7.37 1.14 -38.74
C ASP A 175 -8.44 1.12 -37.61
N ILE A 176 -8.02 1.34 -36.38
CA ILE A 176 -8.80 1.12 -35.17
C ILE A 176 -9.50 2.39 -34.68
N PHE A 177 -8.80 3.53 -34.74
CA PHE A 177 -9.25 4.76 -34.09
C PHE A 177 -9.94 5.75 -35.02
N LYS A 178 -10.77 6.61 -34.44
CA LYS A 178 -11.26 7.83 -35.07
C LYS A 178 -10.25 8.96 -34.88
N LYS A 179 -10.48 10.08 -35.57
CA LYS A 179 -9.65 11.30 -35.43
C LYS A 179 -9.67 11.89 -34.00
N ASP A 180 -10.71 11.65 -33.24
CA ASP A 180 -10.83 12.06 -31.83
C ASP A 180 -10.13 11.10 -30.85
N GLY A 181 -9.50 10.05 -31.36
CA GLY A 181 -8.75 9.09 -30.59
C GLY A 181 -9.57 7.94 -30.01
N LYS A 182 -10.89 7.93 -30.15
CA LYS A 182 -11.77 6.84 -29.68
C LYS A 182 -11.79 5.69 -30.67
N CYS A 183 -12.08 4.49 -30.17
CA CYS A 183 -12.28 3.32 -31.03
C CYS A 183 -13.43 3.54 -32.00
N LYS A 184 -13.27 3.04 -33.24
CA LYS A 184 -14.36 3.02 -34.21
C LYS A 184 -15.42 2.03 -33.74
N LYS A 185 -16.70 2.40 -33.87
CA LYS A 185 -17.84 1.53 -33.50
C LYS A 185 -17.74 0.14 -34.12
N LYS A 186 -17.37 0.04 -35.41
CA LYS A 186 -17.17 -1.25 -36.08
C LYS A 186 -16.13 -2.13 -35.38
N ILE A 187 -15.08 -1.55 -34.86
CA ILE A 187 -14.01 -2.26 -34.11
C ILE A 187 -14.57 -2.72 -32.76
N THR A 188 -15.23 -1.85 -32.02
CA THR A 188 -15.86 -2.18 -30.74
C THR A 188 -16.89 -3.30 -30.91
N ASP A 189 -17.78 -3.21 -31.91
CA ASP A 189 -18.79 -4.25 -32.22
C ASP A 189 -18.11 -5.60 -32.56
N SER A 190 -17.01 -5.56 -33.32
CA SER A 190 -16.22 -6.75 -33.66
C SER A 190 -15.51 -7.37 -32.45
N LEU A 191 -14.95 -6.55 -31.57
CA LEU A 191 -14.35 -7.01 -30.32
C LEU A 191 -15.37 -7.63 -29.38
N PHE A 192 -16.60 -7.07 -29.29
CA PHE A 192 -17.69 -7.68 -28.52
C PHE A 192 -18.18 -9.01 -29.10
N ALA A 193 -18.09 -9.19 -30.42
CA ALA A 193 -18.40 -10.47 -31.03
C ALA A 193 -17.37 -11.55 -30.69
N ILE A 194 -16.10 -11.18 -30.57
CA ILE A 194 -15.01 -12.08 -30.20
C ILE A 194 -14.95 -12.28 -28.68
N PHE A 195 -15.17 -11.22 -27.91
CA PHE A 195 -15.12 -11.20 -26.45
C PHE A 195 -16.44 -10.71 -25.86
N PRO A 196 -17.49 -11.57 -25.81
CA PRO A 196 -18.81 -11.15 -25.34
C PRO A 196 -18.85 -10.59 -23.93
N ALA A 197 -17.93 -11.02 -23.05
CA ALA A 197 -17.79 -10.51 -21.68
C ALA A 197 -17.41 -9.03 -21.58
N LEU A 198 -16.85 -8.44 -22.66
CA LEU A 198 -16.54 -7.00 -22.71
C LEU A 198 -17.76 -6.14 -23.02
N LYS A 199 -18.87 -6.71 -23.48
CA LYS A 199 -20.04 -5.96 -23.98
C LYS A 199 -20.68 -5.08 -22.89
N ASP A 200 -20.65 -5.53 -21.65
CA ASP A 200 -21.18 -4.80 -20.50
C ASP A 200 -20.15 -3.84 -19.89
N ASN A 201 -18.93 -3.79 -20.45
CA ASN A 201 -17.78 -3.03 -19.95
C ASN A 201 -17.07 -2.28 -21.09
N GLU A 202 -17.80 -1.45 -21.84
CA GLU A 202 -17.27 -0.75 -23.02
C GLU A 202 -16.02 0.10 -22.74
N GLU A 203 -15.99 0.77 -21.57
CA GLU A 203 -14.85 1.58 -21.10
C GLU A 203 -13.55 0.75 -20.89
N VAL A 204 -13.69 -0.55 -20.67
CA VAL A 204 -12.51 -1.43 -20.49
C VAL A 204 -11.73 -1.59 -21.79
N ILE A 205 -12.39 -1.51 -22.95
CA ILE A 205 -11.67 -1.58 -24.25
C ILE A 205 -10.77 -0.36 -24.44
N GLU A 206 -11.26 0.83 -24.16
CA GLU A 206 -10.44 2.06 -24.26
C GLU A 206 -9.28 1.99 -23.26
N LEU A 207 -9.55 1.57 -22.02
CA LEU A 207 -8.52 1.37 -21.00
C LEU A 207 -7.45 0.34 -21.43
N ILE A 208 -7.83 -0.78 -22.05
CA ILE A 208 -6.89 -1.79 -22.56
C ILE A 208 -5.97 -1.18 -23.63
N PHE A 209 -6.51 -0.40 -24.57
CA PHE A 209 -5.69 0.25 -25.60
C PHE A 209 -4.73 1.27 -24.97
N ASP A 210 -5.17 2.05 -23.99
CA ASP A 210 -4.32 3.00 -23.28
C ASP A 210 -3.20 2.26 -22.51
N CYS A 211 -3.52 1.16 -21.83
CA CYS A 211 -2.51 0.30 -21.20
C CYS A 211 -1.49 -0.22 -22.20
N PHE A 212 -1.93 -0.69 -23.37
CA PHE A 212 -1.03 -1.22 -24.39
C PHE A 212 -0.12 -0.14 -25.00
N VAL A 213 -0.63 1.09 -25.14
CA VAL A 213 0.18 2.24 -25.55
C VAL A 213 1.22 2.57 -24.48
N ASN A 214 0.80 2.63 -23.21
CA ASN A 214 1.68 2.95 -22.11
C ASN A 214 2.75 1.89 -21.85
N LEU A 215 2.45 0.59 -22.07
CA LEU A 215 3.42 -0.51 -22.06
C LEU A 215 4.27 -0.59 -23.34
N LYS A 216 4.02 0.30 -24.31
CA LYS A 216 4.66 0.24 -25.63
C LYS A 216 4.49 -1.07 -26.39
N LEU A 217 3.40 -1.80 -26.10
CA LEU A 217 3.02 -2.97 -26.87
C LEU A 217 2.54 -2.57 -28.27
N ILE A 218 1.90 -1.42 -28.35
CA ILE A 218 1.43 -0.80 -29.56
C ILE A 218 1.84 0.68 -29.61
N LYS A 219 1.98 1.21 -30.81
CA LYS A 219 2.14 2.63 -31.08
C LYS A 219 0.92 3.10 -31.86
N LYS A 220 0.32 4.19 -31.39
CA LYS A 220 -0.79 4.85 -32.10
C LYS A 220 -0.23 5.87 -33.06
N TYR A 221 -0.59 5.75 -34.32
CA TYR A 221 -0.22 6.68 -35.39
C TYR A 221 -1.47 7.12 -36.12
N GLU A 222 -1.92 8.35 -35.87
CA GLU A 222 -3.21 8.88 -36.37
C GLU A 222 -4.37 7.93 -35.98
N ASN A 223 -4.95 7.23 -36.98
CA ASN A 223 -6.06 6.30 -36.79
C ASN A 223 -5.61 4.83 -36.71
N GLU A 224 -4.33 4.57 -36.94
CA GLU A 224 -3.77 3.23 -37.05
C GLU A 224 -3.01 2.82 -35.78
N VAL A 225 -2.91 1.51 -35.60
CA VAL A 225 -2.12 0.87 -34.56
C VAL A 225 -0.96 0.12 -35.20
N ILE A 226 0.23 0.34 -34.67
CA ILE A 226 1.44 -0.40 -35.04
C ILE A 226 1.86 -1.24 -33.86
N ILE A 227 2.00 -2.53 -34.03
CA ILE A 227 2.46 -3.47 -33.00
C ILE A 227 3.97 -3.37 -32.87
N ILE A 228 4.46 -3.37 -31.62
CA ILE A 228 5.88 -3.41 -31.30
C ILE A 228 6.24 -4.84 -30.86
N GLU A 229 6.63 -5.66 -31.83
CA GLU A 229 6.85 -7.10 -31.68
C GLU A 229 7.78 -7.48 -30.52
N GLU A 230 8.86 -6.72 -30.31
CA GLU A 230 9.83 -6.99 -29.25
C GLU A 230 9.18 -6.88 -27.86
N HIS A 231 8.34 -5.87 -27.66
CA HIS A 231 7.64 -5.66 -26.40
C HIS A 231 6.53 -6.68 -26.19
N TRP A 232 5.81 -7.05 -27.26
CA TRP A 232 4.82 -8.12 -27.19
C TRP A 232 5.44 -9.47 -26.81
N LYS A 233 6.61 -9.82 -27.34
CA LYS A 233 7.32 -11.05 -26.96
C LYS A 233 7.67 -11.05 -25.47
N LYS A 234 8.18 -9.94 -24.94
CA LYS A 234 8.46 -9.79 -23.50
C LYS A 234 7.17 -9.90 -22.68
N PHE A 235 6.11 -9.21 -23.08
CA PHE A 235 4.82 -9.26 -22.40
C PHE A 235 4.20 -10.69 -22.47
N ALA A 236 4.30 -11.38 -23.59
CA ALA A 236 3.80 -12.74 -23.76
C ALA A 236 4.50 -13.73 -22.81
N SER A 237 5.80 -13.52 -22.48
CA SER A 237 6.55 -14.37 -21.57
C SER A 237 6.19 -14.22 -20.10
N LEU A 238 5.42 -13.19 -19.72
CA LEU A 238 4.94 -13.00 -18.36
C LEU A 238 3.83 -14.01 -18.03
N SER A 239 3.73 -14.38 -16.76
CA SER A 239 2.57 -15.12 -16.25
C SER A 239 1.28 -14.32 -16.44
N HIS A 240 0.14 -14.96 -16.36
CA HIS A 240 -1.16 -14.29 -16.49
C HIS A 240 -1.34 -13.21 -15.40
N PHE A 241 -0.98 -13.53 -14.17
CA PHE A 241 -1.03 -12.61 -13.05
C PHE A 241 -0.13 -11.38 -13.25
N GLU A 242 1.12 -11.57 -13.68
CA GLU A 242 2.03 -10.47 -13.98
C GLU A 242 1.52 -9.59 -15.12
N LYS A 243 0.93 -10.17 -16.18
CA LYS A 243 0.31 -9.39 -17.26
C LYS A 243 -0.75 -8.43 -16.73
N LEU A 244 -1.62 -8.90 -15.85
CA LEU A 244 -2.68 -8.07 -15.28
C LEU A 244 -2.12 -7.00 -14.33
N ILE A 245 -1.09 -7.32 -13.54
CA ILE A 245 -0.39 -6.31 -12.71
C ILE A 245 0.19 -5.20 -13.59
N TYR A 246 0.92 -5.54 -14.66
CA TYR A 246 1.47 -4.54 -15.56
C TYR A 246 0.40 -3.71 -16.26
N LEU A 247 -0.73 -4.30 -16.62
CA LEU A 247 -1.86 -3.56 -17.16
C LEU A 247 -2.48 -2.59 -16.14
N CYS A 248 -2.65 -3.02 -14.89
CA CYS A 248 -3.16 -2.14 -13.83
C CYS A 248 -2.29 -0.90 -13.65
N VAL A 249 -0.99 -1.11 -13.66
CA VAL A 249 -0.02 -0.01 -13.53
C VAL A 249 -0.04 0.88 -14.77
N ALA A 250 -0.06 0.29 -15.95
CA ALA A 250 -0.07 1.03 -17.22
C ALA A 250 -1.35 1.83 -17.44
N GLY A 251 -2.46 1.48 -16.79
CA GLY A 251 -3.68 2.27 -16.80
C GLY A 251 -3.56 3.64 -16.10
N ILE A 252 -2.51 3.83 -15.29
CA ILE A 252 -2.28 5.05 -14.53
C ILE A 252 -0.96 5.72 -14.90
N PHE A 253 0.10 4.94 -15.15
CA PHE A 253 1.46 5.45 -15.28
C PHE A 253 2.01 5.34 -16.70
N TYR A 254 2.65 6.41 -17.13
CA TYR A 254 3.61 6.37 -18.24
C TYR A 254 4.92 5.75 -17.74
N THR A 255 5.30 4.60 -18.24
CA THR A 255 6.35 3.73 -17.65
C THR A 255 7.80 4.24 -17.77
N GLU A 256 8.09 5.27 -18.55
CA GLU A 256 9.47 5.64 -18.89
C GLU A 256 10.24 6.40 -17.80
N GLU A 257 9.57 7.06 -16.86
CA GLU A 257 10.24 7.98 -15.93
C GLU A 257 10.06 7.61 -14.46
N CYS A 258 9.67 6.38 -14.19
CA CYS A 258 9.34 5.94 -12.85
C CYS A 258 10.56 5.33 -12.16
N PRO A 259 11.12 6.00 -11.13
CA PRO A 259 12.28 5.50 -10.41
C PRO A 259 11.97 4.29 -9.51
N ILE A 260 10.70 4.01 -9.31
CA ILE A 260 10.20 2.86 -8.56
C ILE A 260 9.31 2.06 -9.50
N ASN A 261 9.44 0.73 -9.49
CA ASN A 261 8.58 -0.14 -10.27
C ASN A 261 7.20 -0.27 -9.59
N PRO A 262 6.14 0.39 -10.10
CA PRO A 262 4.83 0.32 -9.46
C PRO A 262 4.21 -1.07 -9.52
N ALA A 263 4.65 -1.93 -10.44
CA ALA A 263 4.21 -3.31 -10.51
C ALA A 263 4.71 -4.13 -9.30
N GLU A 264 5.92 -3.87 -8.81
CA GLU A 264 6.43 -4.49 -7.58
C GLU A 264 5.61 -4.09 -6.37
N ILE A 265 5.22 -2.81 -6.27
CA ILE A 265 4.39 -2.30 -5.18
C ILE A 265 3.01 -2.97 -5.18
N LEU A 266 2.35 -3.03 -6.32
CA LEU A 266 1.04 -3.69 -6.43
C LEU A 266 1.15 -5.19 -6.17
N SER A 267 2.19 -5.85 -6.68
CA SER A 267 2.46 -7.27 -6.44
C SER A 267 2.72 -7.54 -4.96
N GLU A 268 3.53 -6.72 -4.28
CA GLU A 268 3.77 -6.82 -2.83
C GLU A 268 2.47 -6.67 -2.05
N LEU A 269 1.63 -5.69 -2.41
CA LEU A 269 0.32 -5.52 -1.79
C LEU A 269 -0.52 -6.80 -1.93
N LEU A 270 -0.75 -7.24 -3.16
CA LEU A 270 -1.65 -8.37 -3.44
C LEU A 270 -1.16 -9.68 -2.82
N SER A 271 0.15 -9.92 -2.78
CA SER A 271 0.76 -11.10 -2.16
C SER A 271 0.56 -11.15 -0.65
N ASN A 272 0.36 -10.01 0.00
CA ASN A 272 0.12 -9.94 1.45
C ASN A 272 -1.35 -10.09 1.83
N LEU A 273 -2.30 -10.00 0.89
CA LEU A 273 -3.71 -10.24 1.17
C LEU A 273 -3.94 -11.73 1.46
N LYS A 274 -4.65 -12.03 2.53
CA LYS A 274 -4.92 -13.42 2.95
C LYS A 274 -6.05 -14.03 2.14
N GLU A 275 -5.98 -15.32 1.95
CA GLU A 275 -7.04 -16.11 1.35
C GLU A 275 -8.36 -15.95 2.09
N GLY A 276 -9.45 -15.79 1.34
CA GLY A 276 -10.79 -15.68 1.86
C GLY A 276 -10.99 -14.56 2.88
N ALA A 277 -10.33 -13.42 2.66
CA ALA A 277 -10.42 -12.29 3.56
C ALA A 277 -10.87 -11.02 2.85
N TRP A 278 -11.90 -10.39 3.39
CA TRP A 278 -12.35 -9.06 3.00
C TRP A 278 -11.58 -8.00 3.75
N TYR A 279 -11.18 -6.93 3.05
CA TYR A 279 -10.47 -5.79 3.59
C TYR A 279 -11.23 -4.50 3.30
N ASP A 280 -11.22 -3.56 4.22
CA ASP A 280 -11.71 -2.21 3.92
C ASP A 280 -10.83 -1.57 2.84
N ALA A 281 -11.43 -0.98 1.83
CA ALA A 281 -10.71 -0.36 0.71
C ALA A 281 -9.77 0.77 1.16
N ARG A 282 -10.13 1.51 2.24
CA ARG A 282 -9.27 2.53 2.83
C ARG A 282 -8.01 1.91 3.44
N ASP A 283 -8.14 0.75 4.06
CA ASP A 283 -7.03 0.05 4.69
C ASP A 283 -6.05 -0.49 3.65
N ILE A 284 -6.56 -1.03 2.53
CA ILE A 284 -5.73 -1.43 1.39
C ILE A 284 -5.01 -0.22 0.80
N ASN A 285 -5.66 0.92 0.68
CA ASN A 285 -5.03 2.15 0.19
C ASN A 285 -3.90 2.64 1.09
N ILE A 286 -4.12 2.63 2.40
CA ILE A 286 -3.08 2.99 3.36
C ILE A 286 -1.90 2.03 3.25
N ALA A 287 -2.17 0.72 3.15
CA ALA A 287 -1.15 -0.29 2.97
C ALA A 287 -0.35 -0.06 1.67
N LEU A 288 -1.05 0.20 0.57
CA LEU A 288 -0.42 0.51 -0.73
C LEU A 288 0.48 1.74 -0.64
N PHE A 289 0.00 2.82 0.01
CA PHE A 289 0.78 4.03 0.24
C PHE A 289 2.02 3.79 1.10
N LEU A 290 1.92 2.98 2.15
CA LEU A 290 3.05 2.65 3.03
C LEU A 290 4.09 1.78 2.33
N ILE A 291 3.67 0.81 1.53
CA ILE A 291 4.57 0.02 0.66
C ILE A 291 5.30 0.95 -0.31
N TYR A 292 4.58 1.86 -0.96
CA TYR A 292 5.18 2.88 -1.83
C TYR A 292 6.23 3.72 -1.11
N LYS A 293 5.93 4.23 0.09
CA LYS A 293 6.89 4.99 0.91
C LYS A 293 8.14 4.20 1.25
N LYS A 294 8.00 2.93 1.61
CA LYS A 294 9.12 2.02 1.85
C LYS A 294 10.06 1.91 0.63
N HIS A 295 9.49 1.77 -0.57
CA HIS A 295 10.27 1.72 -1.80
C HIS A 295 10.93 3.06 -2.15
N LEU A 296 10.29 4.20 -1.82
CA LEU A 296 10.86 5.53 -2.00
C LEU A 296 12.14 5.77 -1.20
N GLU A 297 12.18 5.34 0.05
CA GLU A 297 13.34 5.54 0.92
C GLU A 297 14.58 4.79 0.44
N VAL A 298 14.41 3.72 -0.35
CA VAL A 298 15.51 2.96 -0.95
C VAL A 298 16.15 3.69 -2.13
N SER A 299 15.42 4.62 -2.76
CA SER A 299 15.89 5.37 -3.93
C SER A 299 16.11 6.86 -3.58
N GLU A 300 17.27 7.20 -3.06
CA GLU A 300 17.66 8.55 -2.58
C GLU A 300 17.68 9.68 -3.63
N SER A 301 17.32 9.42 -4.90
CA SER A 301 17.55 10.37 -6.01
C SER A 301 16.30 10.77 -6.81
N ILE A 302 15.11 10.76 -6.22
CA ILE A 302 13.87 11.00 -6.96
C ILE A 302 13.51 12.48 -7.07
N SER A 303 13.23 12.95 -8.29
CA SER A 303 12.73 14.30 -8.55
C SER A 303 11.40 14.59 -7.81
N PRO A 304 11.25 15.75 -7.16
CA PRO A 304 10.02 16.12 -6.43
C PRO A 304 8.73 16.05 -7.26
N ASN A 305 8.80 16.31 -8.57
CA ASN A 305 7.65 16.29 -9.46
C ASN A 305 7.13 14.86 -9.74
N ILE A 306 8.04 13.89 -9.84
CA ILE A 306 7.68 12.48 -10.02
C ILE A 306 7.01 11.94 -8.76
N ASN A 307 7.52 12.33 -7.59
CA ASN A 307 6.91 12.00 -6.30
C ASN A 307 5.45 12.44 -6.20
N TYR A 308 5.08 13.59 -6.75
CA TYR A 308 3.72 14.10 -6.67
C TYR A 308 2.74 13.28 -7.52
N THR A 309 3.14 12.89 -8.72
CA THR A 309 2.29 12.06 -9.61
C THR A 309 2.06 10.67 -9.01
N PHE A 310 3.13 10.05 -8.48
CA PHE A 310 3.04 8.78 -7.77
C PHE A 310 2.19 8.87 -6.51
N PHE A 311 2.45 9.88 -5.69
CA PHE A 311 1.70 10.14 -4.47
C PHE A 311 0.20 10.24 -4.76
N ASN A 312 -0.18 10.99 -5.80
CA ASN A 312 -1.58 11.11 -6.19
C ASN A 312 -2.16 9.78 -6.69
N ALA A 313 -1.45 9.03 -7.51
CA ALA A 313 -1.92 7.76 -8.03
C ALA A 313 -2.14 6.69 -6.94
N PHE A 314 -1.37 6.73 -5.85
CA PHE A 314 -1.54 5.84 -4.70
C PHE A 314 -2.42 6.43 -3.58
N ARG A 315 -2.62 7.74 -3.56
CA ARG A 315 -3.50 8.42 -2.58
C ARG A 315 -4.99 8.38 -2.98
N TYR A 316 -5.30 7.91 -4.17
CA TYR A 316 -6.61 8.06 -4.79
C TYR A 316 -7.67 7.10 -4.25
N LEU A 317 -8.18 7.39 -3.04
CA LEU A 317 -9.51 7.00 -2.56
C LEU A 317 -10.11 8.07 -1.62
N SER A 318 -9.65 9.32 -1.67
CA SER A 318 -10.38 10.37 -0.96
C SER A 318 -11.61 10.78 -1.78
N GLU A 319 -12.74 10.93 -1.11
CA GLU A 319 -14.02 11.36 -1.67
C GLU A 319 -13.97 12.71 -2.45
N TYR A 320 -12.81 13.37 -2.48
CA TYR A 320 -12.61 14.70 -3.07
C TYR A 320 -12.31 14.69 -4.58
N TYR A 321 -12.01 13.54 -5.19
CA TYR A 321 -11.68 13.47 -6.60
C TYR A 321 -12.54 12.42 -7.31
N ASN A 322 -13.77 12.78 -7.60
CA ASN A 322 -14.78 11.95 -8.26
C ASN A 322 -14.49 11.56 -9.72
N GLU A 323 -13.32 11.86 -10.28
CA GLU A 323 -13.08 11.71 -11.72
C GLU A 323 -11.85 10.90 -12.12
N SER A 324 -11.03 10.43 -11.19
CA SER A 324 -9.85 9.64 -11.55
C SER A 324 -9.93 8.20 -11.06
N ILE A 325 -9.68 7.29 -11.98
CA ILE A 325 -9.63 5.85 -11.73
C ILE A 325 -8.33 5.55 -10.98
N GLY A 326 -8.44 4.99 -9.76
CA GLY A 326 -7.29 4.55 -8.97
C GLY A 326 -6.78 3.17 -9.39
N ILE A 327 -5.56 2.82 -8.96
CA ILE A 327 -4.96 1.52 -9.28
C ILE A 327 -5.79 0.33 -8.76
N LEU A 328 -6.48 0.49 -7.63
CA LEU A 328 -7.36 -0.52 -7.06
C LEU A 328 -8.65 -0.69 -7.88
N ASP A 329 -9.16 0.40 -8.47
CA ASP A 329 -10.33 0.34 -9.34
C ASP A 329 -10.00 -0.36 -10.67
N ILE A 330 -8.78 -0.16 -11.20
CA ILE A 330 -8.31 -0.89 -12.37
C ILE A 330 -8.07 -2.36 -12.02
N ALA A 331 -7.50 -2.65 -10.85
CA ALA A 331 -7.31 -4.02 -10.38
C ALA A 331 -8.65 -4.77 -10.22
N GLU A 332 -9.70 -4.07 -9.81
CA GLU A 332 -11.07 -4.60 -9.81
C GLU A 332 -11.59 -4.83 -11.24
N LYS A 333 -11.48 -3.84 -12.13
CA LYS A 333 -11.91 -3.95 -13.53
C LYS A 333 -11.22 -5.10 -14.27
N PHE A 334 -9.96 -5.37 -13.97
CA PHE A 334 -9.21 -6.50 -14.54
C PHE A 334 -9.35 -7.82 -13.75
N GLY A 335 -10.13 -7.81 -12.67
CA GLY A 335 -10.49 -9.01 -11.92
C GLY A 335 -9.43 -9.51 -10.95
N LEU A 336 -8.38 -8.71 -10.63
CA LEU A 336 -7.43 -9.04 -9.56
C LEU A 336 -8.05 -8.90 -8.17
N LEU A 337 -8.96 -7.94 -8.01
CA LEU A 337 -9.73 -7.69 -6.80
C LEU A 337 -11.22 -7.85 -7.07
N ILE A 338 -11.95 -8.26 -6.06
CA ILE A 338 -13.42 -8.36 -6.06
C ILE A 338 -13.93 -7.35 -5.05
N ARG A 339 -14.90 -6.53 -5.45
CA ARG A 339 -15.48 -5.47 -4.61
C ARG A 339 -16.89 -5.83 -4.13
N LYS A 340 -17.15 -5.54 -2.87
CA LYS A 340 -18.49 -5.59 -2.28
C LYS A 340 -18.69 -4.35 -1.41
N LYS A 341 -19.32 -3.31 -1.93
CA LYS A 341 -19.41 -1.98 -1.30
C LYS A 341 -18.00 -1.40 -1.06
N ASN A 342 -17.63 -1.16 0.20
CA ASN A 342 -16.32 -0.63 0.58
C ASN A 342 -15.28 -1.73 0.88
N LEU A 343 -15.63 -3.00 0.67
CA LEU A 343 -14.75 -4.12 0.95
C LEU A 343 -14.14 -4.65 -0.35
N LEU A 344 -12.88 -5.04 -0.26
CA LEU A 344 -12.11 -5.66 -1.35
C LEU A 344 -11.57 -7.02 -0.88
N GLU A 345 -11.62 -7.99 -1.78
CA GLU A 345 -11.04 -9.32 -1.61
C GLU A 345 -10.08 -9.59 -2.76
N PHE A 346 -8.97 -10.29 -2.50
CA PHE A 346 -8.14 -10.81 -3.57
C PHE A 346 -8.87 -11.93 -4.30
N ASN A 347 -8.89 -11.92 -5.62
CA ASN A 347 -9.56 -12.95 -6.41
C ASN A 347 -8.76 -14.27 -6.35
N GLU A 348 -9.31 -15.27 -5.70
CA GLU A 348 -8.67 -16.59 -5.49
C GLU A 348 -8.46 -17.38 -6.77
N TYR A 349 -9.04 -16.95 -7.89
CA TYR A 349 -8.75 -17.51 -9.22
C TYR A 349 -7.23 -17.59 -9.47
N PHE A 350 -6.49 -16.53 -9.10
CA PHE A 350 -5.04 -16.44 -9.33
C PHE A 350 -4.19 -17.31 -8.41
N ARG A 351 -4.69 -17.69 -7.23
CA ARG A 351 -4.00 -18.65 -6.34
C ARG A 351 -4.21 -20.09 -6.76
N ASN A 352 -5.31 -20.37 -7.46
CA ASN A 352 -5.67 -21.69 -7.92
C ASN A 352 -5.13 -22.01 -9.34
N LEU A 353 -4.48 -21.04 -9.99
CA LEU A 353 -3.75 -21.30 -11.22
C LEU A 353 -2.57 -22.20 -10.89
N GLU A 354 -2.56 -23.42 -11.44
CA GLU A 354 -1.42 -24.31 -11.32
C GLU A 354 -0.17 -23.64 -11.91
N GLU A 355 1.01 -23.84 -11.31
CA GLU A 355 2.30 -23.32 -11.78
C GLU A 355 2.63 -23.72 -13.24
N ASP A 356 1.87 -24.64 -13.82
CA ASP A 356 2.05 -25.20 -15.16
C ASP A 356 1.37 -24.42 -16.30
N GLU A 357 0.64 -23.34 -16.04
CA GLU A 357 0.22 -22.42 -17.11
C GLU A 357 1.42 -21.61 -17.62
N LYS A 358 2.33 -22.32 -18.27
CA LYS A 358 3.43 -21.69 -19.01
C LYS A 358 2.84 -20.71 -20.01
N PRO A 359 3.42 -19.51 -20.14
CA PRO A 359 2.94 -18.51 -21.08
C PRO A 359 2.82 -19.13 -22.47
N LEU A 360 1.68 -18.91 -23.12
CA LEU A 360 1.54 -19.21 -24.53
C LEU A 360 2.59 -18.36 -25.28
N ILE A 361 3.67 -19.03 -25.69
CA ILE A 361 4.69 -18.39 -26.53
C ILE A 361 4.02 -18.12 -27.87
N ILE A 362 3.81 -16.85 -28.20
CA ILE A 362 3.35 -16.40 -29.52
C ILE A 362 4.54 -16.27 -30.45
#